data_adf5acbb57f2b954e5a355233f1a5de4
#
_entry.id   adf5acbb57f2b954e5a355233f1a5de4
#
_cell.length_a   1.000
_cell.length_b   1.000
_cell.length_c   1.000
_cell.angle_alpha   90.00
_cell.angle_beta   90.00
_cell.angle_gamma   90.00
#
_symmetry.space_group_name_H-M   'P 1'
#
loop_
_entity.id
_entity.type
_entity.pdbx_description
1 polymer ?
#
loop_
_entity_poly.entity_id
_entity_poly.type
_entity_poly.pdbx_seq_one_letter_code
_entity_poly.pdbx_strand_id
1 'polypeptide(L)'
;MTVIIYGDFNCPYSYLASQRADLLGHGGIAVSWRAVEHDSGLPVTGSRSGNDQAAWDRELAEVASLALPGELVPDRPSVLISNTKAAVAAYAEAVSDGVDGELRRRLFAAIWEQGLHPNNVDEVRRLITEVMWPQEDITDRLASPDIPSLLLRDPDLTRIVRRSGGTVVGDGQPLTTVGWRRIRQWRQEWLALPSQVIPAVIGLDQALRPGVDGLRYLADLIRAPRLPSQLRAEIASGRDTRPAATRPAASLNQWSALT
;
A
#
# COMPACT_ATOMS: atom_id res chain seq x y z
N MET A 1 2.18 -22.06 5.64
CA MET A 1 2.22 -21.71 4.20
C MET A 1 1.72 -20.28 4.04
N THR A 2 2.30 -19.51 3.13
CA THR A 2 2.02 -18.07 2.96
C THR A 2 1.60 -17.81 1.52
N VAL A 3 0.55 -17.05 1.31
CA VAL A 3 0.18 -16.53 -0.01
C VAL A 3 1.11 -15.36 -0.33
N ILE A 4 1.73 -15.37 -1.53
CA ILE A 4 2.58 -14.27 -1.97
C ILE A 4 1.85 -13.50 -3.07
N ILE A 5 1.80 -12.18 -2.95
CA ILE A 5 1.13 -11.31 -3.92
C ILE A 5 2.13 -10.25 -4.39
N TYR A 6 2.44 -10.26 -5.68
CA TYR A 6 3.14 -9.16 -6.34
C TYR A 6 2.11 -8.19 -6.92
N GLY A 7 2.21 -6.92 -6.56
CA GLY A 7 1.26 -5.90 -7.01
C GLY A 7 1.90 -4.52 -7.13
N ASP A 8 1.29 -3.67 -7.93
CA ASP A 8 1.69 -2.29 -8.12
C ASP A 8 0.59 -1.34 -7.63
N PHE A 9 0.99 -0.21 -7.06
CA PHE A 9 0.05 0.76 -6.48
C PHE A 9 -0.81 1.48 -7.52
N ASN A 10 -0.37 1.57 -8.77
CA ASN A 10 -1.14 2.17 -9.86
C ASN A 10 -2.01 1.17 -10.64
N CYS A 11 -2.16 -0.06 -10.16
CA CYS A 11 -2.97 -1.09 -10.80
C CYS A 11 -4.30 -1.32 -10.04
N PRO A 12 -5.48 -1.12 -10.66
CA PRO A 12 -6.77 -1.27 -9.98
C PRO A 12 -7.06 -2.72 -9.56
N TYR A 13 -6.57 -3.71 -10.30
CA TYR A 13 -6.65 -5.12 -9.89
C TYR A 13 -5.80 -5.39 -8.64
N SER A 14 -4.63 -4.74 -8.52
CA SER A 14 -3.80 -4.83 -7.32
C SER A 14 -4.47 -4.17 -6.13
N TYR A 15 -5.32 -3.16 -6.33
CA TYR A 15 -6.13 -2.57 -5.26
C TYR A 15 -7.11 -3.59 -4.68
N LEU A 16 -7.86 -4.35 -5.51
CA LEU A 16 -8.70 -5.45 -5.02
C LEU A 16 -7.87 -6.53 -4.31
N ALA A 17 -6.73 -6.92 -4.88
CA ALA A 17 -5.84 -7.90 -4.25
C ALA A 17 -5.34 -7.42 -2.88
N SER A 18 -5.10 -6.13 -2.70
CA SER A 18 -4.71 -5.54 -1.42
C SER A 18 -5.80 -5.68 -0.36
N GLN A 19 -7.06 -5.41 -0.71
CA GLN A 19 -8.19 -5.56 0.20
C GLN A 19 -8.38 -7.04 0.58
N ARG A 20 -8.25 -7.96 -0.38
CA ARG A 20 -8.32 -9.42 -0.14
C ARG A 20 -7.17 -9.91 0.72
N ALA A 21 -5.98 -9.33 0.60
CA ALA A 21 -4.86 -9.65 1.48
C ALA A 21 -5.18 -9.33 2.95
N ASP A 22 -5.88 -8.23 3.23
CA ASP A 22 -6.31 -7.89 4.57
C ASP A 22 -7.37 -8.87 5.10
N LEU A 23 -8.37 -9.20 4.28
CA LEU A 23 -9.40 -10.18 4.65
C LEU A 23 -8.81 -11.55 4.97
N LEU A 24 -7.84 -12.01 4.16
CA LEU A 24 -7.11 -13.27 4.40
C LEU A 24 -6.30 -13.21 5.69
N GLY A 25 -5.61 -12.10 5.95
CA GLY A 25 -4.86 -11.89 7.18
C GLY A 25 -5.75 -11.95 8.42
N HIS A 26 -6.91 -11.27 8.40
CA HIS A 26 -7.92 -11.36 9.45
C HIS A 26 -8.47 -12.79 9.60
N GLY A 27 -8.55 -13.53 8.50
CA GLY A 27 -8.94 -14.96 8.49
C GLY A 27 -7.84 -15.93 8.94
N GLY A 28 -6.66 -15.43 9.35
CA GLY A 28 -5.54 -16.25 9.81
C GLY A 28 -4.68 -16.86 8.70
N ILE A 29 -4.86 -16.43 7.46
CA ILE A 29 -4.01 -16.85 6.34
C ILE A 29 -2.87 -15.83 6.20
N ALA A 30 -1.63 -16.29 6.35
CA ALA A 30 -0.45 -15.44 6.17
C ALA A 30 -0.33 -14.97 4.72
N VAL A 31 -0.20 -13.66 4.53
CA VAL A 31 0.01 -13.04 3.22
C VAL A 31 1.30 -12.24 3.23
N SER A 32 2.12 -12.41 2.19
CA SER A 32 3.30 -11.62 1.91
C SER A 32 3.05 -10.76 0.69
N TRP A 33 2.81 -9.47 0.89
CA TRP A 33 2.71 -8.51 -0.21
C TRP A 33 4.12 -8.09 -0.65
N ARG A 34 4.35 -8.06 -1.96
CA ARG A 34 5.60 -7.64 -2.59
C ARG A 34 5.30 -6.56 -3.62
N ALA A 35 5.62 -5.33 -3.27
CA ALA A 35 5.39 -4.20 -4.16
C ALA A 35 6.41 -4.20 -5.30
N VAL A 36 5.92 -4.09 -6.53
CA VAL A 36 6.75 -4.03 -7.74
C VAL A 36 6.26 -2.89 -8.63
N GLU A 37 7.17 -2.26 -9.34
CA GLU A 37 6.85 -1.37 -10.45
C GLU A 37 6.69 -2.23 -11.71
N HIS A 38 5.46 -2.45 -12.16
CA HIS A 38 5.23 -3.26 -13.36
C HIS A 38 5.57 -2.49 -14.63
N ASP A 39 5.38 -1.20 -14.64
CA ASP A 39 5.79 -0.30 -15.73
C ASP A 39 6.76 0.77 -15.22
N SER A 40 8.03 0.39 -15.11
CA SER A 40 9.10 1.29 -14.70
C SER A 40 9.47 2.33 -15.78
N GLY A 41 8.93 2.21 -17.00
CA GLY A 41 9.09 3.17 -18.08
C GLY A 41 8.18 4.38 -17.99
N LEU A 42 7.17 4.35 -17.12
CA LEU A 42 6.31 5.49 -16.88
C LEU A 42 7.11 6.68 -16.33
N PRO A 43 6.85 7.90 -16.86
CA PRO A 43 7.60 9.08 -16.42
C PRO A 43 7.30 9.40 -14.95
N VAL A 44 8.31 9.95 -14.26
CA VAL A 44 8.21 10.42 -12.88
C VAL A 44 7.14 11.50 -12.74
N THR A 45 7.06 12.40 -13.73
CA THR A 45 6.09 13.51 -13.77
C THR A 45 4.66 13.03 -14.10
N GLY A 46 4.50 11.76 -14.43
CA GLY A 46 3.24 11.21 -14.88
C GLY A 46 2.91 11.53 -16.33
N SER A 47 2.09 10.71 -16.91
CA SER A 47 1.40 10.97 -18.17
C SER A 47 -0.09 11.12 -17.89
N ARG A 48 -0.77 11.98 -18.65
CA ARG A 48 -2.22 12.08 -18.54
C ARG A 48 -2.85 10.78 -19.01
N SER A 49 -3.73 10.21 -18.22
CA SER A 49 -4.50 9.01 -18.57
C SER A 49 -5.49 9.22 -19.73
N GLY A 50 -5.47 10.38 -20.36
CA GLY A 50 -6.56 10.93 -21.15
C GLY A 50 -6.68 10.46 -22.60
N ASN A 51 -5.91 9.47 -23.06
CA ASN A 51 -5.96 9.13 -24.48
C ASN A 51 -6.92 7.98 -24.84
N ASP A 52 -7.41 7.22 -23.86
CA ASP A 52 -8.41 6.18 -24.12
C ASP A 52 -9.36 5.99 -22.93
N GLN A 53 -10.27 6.95 -22.76
CA GLN A 53 -11.33 6.86 -21.72
C GLN A 53 -12.12 5.56 -21.84
N ALA A 54 -12.40 5.11 -23.06
CA ALA A 54 -13.17 3.89 -23.27
C ALA A 54 -12.40 2.62 -22.84
N ALA A 55 -11.06 2.62 -22.91
CA ALA A 55 -10.25 1.52 -22.38
C ALA A 55 -10.31 1.50 -20.86
N TRP A 56 -10.17 2.66 -20.23
CA TRP A 56 -10.32 2.78 -18.78
C TRP A 56 -11.68 2.39 -18.27
N ASP A 57 -12.76 2.82 -18.94
CA ASP A 57 -14.13 2.45 -18.56
C ASP A 57 -14.33 0.94 -18.64
N ARG A 58 -13.77 0.27 -19.66
CA ARG A 58 -13.83 -1.20 -19.76
C ARG A 58 -13.02 -1.87 -18.65
N GLU A 59 -11.81 -1.38 -18.36
CA GLU A 59 -10.96 -1.94 -17.32
C GLU A 59 -11.61 -1.80 -15.94
N LEU A 60 -12.13 -0.62 -15.60
CA LEU A 60 -12.81 -0.40 -14.31
C LEU A 60 -14.11 -1.20 -14.21
N ALA A 61 -14.86 -1.36 -15.31
CA ALA A 61 -16.03 -2.22 -15.33
C ALA A 61 -15.67 -3.70 -15.09
N GLU A 62 -14.55 -4.17 -15.65
CA GLU A 62 -14.05 -5.52 -15.38
C GLU A 62 -13.65 -5.66 -13.91
N VAL A 63 -12.87 -4.71 -13.36
CA VAL A 63 -12.49 -4.69 -11.94
C VAL A 63 -13.73 -4.72 -11.05
N ALA A 64 -14.76 -3.91 -11.35
CA ALA A 64 -16.02 -3.88 -10.62
C ALA A 64 -16.74 -5.23 -10.65
N SER A 65 -16.71 -5.93 -11.79
CA SER A 65 -17.33 -7.25 -11.93
C SER A 65 -16.65 -8.34 -11.08
N LEU A 66 -15.39 -8.13 -10.70
CA LEU A 66 -14.61 -9.05 -9.88
C LEU A 66 -14.71 -8.74 -8.38
N ALA A 67 -15.26 -7.59 -8.00
CA ALA A 67 -15.31 -7.15 -6.62
C ALA A 67 -16.19 -8.05 -5.75
N LEU A 68 -15.74 -8.30 -4.53
CA LEU A 68 -16.54 -8.92 -3.48
C LEU A 68 -17.44 -7.86 -2.81
N PRO A 69 -18.55 -8.27 -2.19
CA PRO A 69 -19.35 -7.35 -1.38
C PRO A 69 -18.50 -6.63 -0.34
N GLY A 70 -18.57 -5.28 -0.32
CA GLY A 70 -17.78 -4.44 0.59
C GLY A 70 -16.38 -4.07 0.10
N GLU A 71 -15.91 -4.62 -1.02
CA GLU A 71 -14.67 -4.14 -1.64
C GLU A 71 -14.89 -2.79 -2.34
N LEU A 72 -13.92 -1.90 -2.19
CA LEU A 72 -13.91 -0.62 -2.87
C LEU A 72 -13.36 -0.80 -4.28
N VAL A 73 -14.05 -0.23 -5.23
CA VAL A 73 -13.66 -0.21 -6.64
C VAL A 73 -13.47 1.24 -7.06
N PRO A 74 -12.36 1.59 -7.71
CA PRO A 74 -12.22 2.93 -8.28
C PRO A 74 -13.34 3.20 -9.30
N ASP A 75 -13.95 4.36 -9.21
CA ASP A 75 -15.00 4.80 -10.15
C ASP A 75 -14.43 5.57 -11.36
N ARG A 76 -13.18 5.95 -11.28
CA ARG A 76 -12.46 6.68 -12.34
C ARG A 76 -10.96 6.42 -12.26
N PRO A 77 -10.25 6.55 -13.39
CA PRO A 77 -8.80 6.44 -13.40
C PRO A 77 -8.16 7.61 -12.67
N SER A 78 -6.94 7.41 -12.18
CA SER A 78 -6.11 8.53 -11.74
C SER A 78 -5.89 9.52 -12.90
N VAL A 79 -5.95 10.81 -12.60
CA VAL A 79 -5.72 11.87 -13.60
C VAL A 79 -4.31 11.81 -14.18
N LEU A 80 -3.36 11.36 -13.37
CA LEU A 80 -1.96 11.18 -13.75
C LEU A 80 -1.54 9.75 -13.44
N ILE A 81 -1.03 9.07 -14.47
CA ILE A 81 -0.39 7.79 -14.32
C ILE A 81 1.12 8.02 -14.33
N SER A 82 1.77 7.75 -13.23
CA SER A 82 3.21 7.80 -13.09
C SER A 82 3.75 6.46 -12.64
N ASN A 83 5.08 6.33 -12.67
CA ASN A 83 5.68 5.19 -11.98
C ASN A 83 5.39 5.28 -10.47
N THR A 84 5.51 4.14 -9.80
CA THR A 84 5.18 4.01 -8.37
C THR A 84 6.42 3.91 -7.49
N LYS A 85 7.56 4.35 -8.00
CA LYS A 85 8.87 4.22 -7.35
C LYS A 85 8.88 4.68 -5.90
N ALA A 86 8.35 5.87 -5.63
CA ALA A 86 8.31 6.41 -4.26
C ALA A 86 7.40 5.60 -3.34
N ALA A 87 6.23 5.17 -3.82
CA ALA A 87 5.31 4.33 -3.05
C ALA A 87 5.91 2.95 -2.76
N VAL A 88 6.54 2.31 -3.76
CA VAL A 88 7.25 1.03 -3.60
C VAL A 88 8.41 1.15 -2.62
N ALA A 89 9.18 2.25 -2.70
CA ALA A 89 10.28 2.50 -1.77
C ALA A 89 9.78 2.68 -0.33
N ALA A 90 8.74 3.49 -0.13
CA ALA A 90 8.14 3.68 1.18
C ALA A 90 7.61 2.37 1.76
N TYR A 91 6.92 1.57 0.96
CA TYR A 91 6.41 0.27 1.37
C TYR A 91 7.54 -0.69 1.77
N ALA A 92 8.61 -0.76 0.97
CA ALA A 92 9.76 -1.60 1.26
C ALA A 92 10.46 -1.25 2.58
N GLU A 93 10.46 0.03 2.95
CA GLU A 93 10.96 0.49 4.26
C GLU A 93 10.00 0.12 5.40
N ALA A 94 8.69 0.29 5.20
CA ALA A 94 7.65 0.02 6.20
C ALA A 94 7.63 -1.43 6.68
N VAL A 95 7.97 -2.39 5.81
CA VAL A 95 8.06 -3.82 6.17
C VAL A 95 9.04 -4.06 7.32
N SER A 96 10.12 -3.29 7.41
CA SER A 96 11.10 -3.44 8.50
C SER A 96 10.53 -3.04 9.87
N ASP A 97 9.49 -2.22 9.88
CA ASP A 97 8.87 -1.68 11.08
C ASP A 97 7.51 -2.32 11.39
N GLY A 98 7.06 -3.29 10.57
CA GLY A 98 5.81 -4.00 10.76
C GLY A 98 4.56 -3.13 10.55
N VAL A 99 4.68 -2.02 9.81
CA VAL A 99 3.56 -1.10 9.49
C VAL A 99 3.18 -1.13 8.01
N ASP A 100 3.74 -2.09 7.28
CA ASP A 100 3.56 -2.25 5.84
C ASP A 100 2.08 -2.48 5.45
N GLY A 101 1.34 -3.27 6.21
CA GLY A 101 -0.08 -3.49 5.96
C GLY A 101 -0.89 -2.20 6.03
N GLU A 102 -0.68 -1.37 7.06
CA GLU A 102 -1.33 -0.07 7.19
C GLU A 102 -0.92 0.90 6.09
N LEU A 103 0.38 0.99 5.81
CA LEU A 103 0.87 1.87 4.73
C LEU A 103 0.33 1.44 3.37
N ARG A 104 0.26 0.14 3.09
CA ARG A 104 -0.31 -0.39 1.84
C ARG A 104 -1.76 0.09 1.66
N ARG A 105 -2.61 -0.06 2.68
CA ARG A 105 -4.00 0.42 2.65
C ARG A 105 -4.07 1.91 2.36
N ARG A 106 -3.29 2.71 3.07
CA ARG A 106 -3.28 4.16 2.91
C ARG A 106 -2.78 4.60 1.55
N LEU A 107 -1.74 3.96 1.01
CA LEU A 107 -1.24 4.26 -0.32
C LEU A 107 -2.30 3.98 -1.40
N PHE A 108 -2.96 2.82 -1.35
CA PHE A 108 -4.02 2.51 -2.30
C PHE A 108 -5.20 3.48 -2.18
N ALA A 109 -5.68 3.76 -0.97
CA ALA A 109 -6.76 4.73 -0.75
C ALA A 109 -6.38 6.14 -1.22
N ALA A 110 -5.16 6.60 -0.90
CA ALA A 110 -4.69 7.91 -1.32
C ALA A 110 -4.61 8.04 -2.85
N ILE A 111 -4.11 7.00 -3.53
CA ILE A 111 -3.97 7.01 -4.99
C ILE A 111 -5.34 6.90 -5.67
N TRP A 112 -6.17 5.94 -5.27
CA TRP A 112 -7.39 5.60 -5.99
C TRP A 112 -8.64 6.35 -5.54
N GLU A 113 -8.69 6.81 -4.29
CA GLU A 113 -9.85 7.54 -3.75
C GLU A 113 -9.59 9.06 -3.65
N GLN A 114 -8.34 9.47 -3.39
CA GLN A 114 -7.98 10.87 -3.13
C GLN A 114 -7.18 11.52 -4.26
N GLY A 115 -6.78 10.74 -5.28
CA GLY A 115 -6.03 11.24 -6.44
C GLY A 115 -4.58 11.59 -6.15
N LEU A 116 -3.98 10.98 -5.10
CA LEU A 116 -2.56 11.17 -4.80
C LEU A 116 -1.71 10.69 -5.96
N HIS A 117 -0.71 11.50 -6.30
CA HIS A 117 0.29 11.12 -7.29
C HIS A 117 1.30 10.14 -6.66
N PRO A 118 1.37 8.86 -7.09
CA PRO A 118 2.12 7.81 -6.39
C PRO A 118 3.63 8.03 -6.35
N ASN A 119 4.16 8.93 -7.17
CA ASN A 119 5.56 9.32 -7.17
C ASN A 119 5.81 10.72 -6.59
N ASN A 120 4.82 11.34 -5.97
CA ASN A 120 5.03 12.55 -5.18
C ASN A 120 5.69 12.19 -3.86
N VAL A 121 6.99 12.40 -3.79
CA VAL A 121 7.82 12.02 -2.64
C VAL A 121 7.34 12.69 -1.35
N ASP A 122 6.91 13.95 -1.41
CA ASP A 122 6.49 14.69 -0.21
C ASP A 122 5.14 14.18 0.32
N GLU A 123 4.19 13.87 -0.56
CA GLU A 123 2.92 13.27 -0.16
C GLU A 123 3.11 11.85 0.40
N VAL A 124 3.96 11.04 -0.24
CA VAL A 124 4.30 9.70 0.25
C VAL A 124 4.98 9.77 1.62
N ARG A 125 5.89 10.72 1.84
CA ARG A 125 6.52 10.97 3.15
C ARG A 125 5.50 11.35 4.21
N ARG A 126 4.56 12.23 3.89
CA ARG A 126 3.49 12.61 4.81
C ARG A 126 2.67 11.40 5.24
N LEU A 127 2.23 10.57 4.29
CA LEU A 127 1.47 9.34 4.60
C LEU A 127 2.24 8.38 5.52
N ILE A 128 3.52 8.16 5.24
CA ILE A 128 4.30 7.25 6.08
C ILE A 128 4.56 7.85 7.47
N THR A 129 4.76 9.15 7.57
CA THR A 129 4.89 9.83 8.86
C THR A 129 3.62 9.65 9.70
N GLU A 130 2.44 9.81 9.10
CA GLU A 130 1.16 9.58 9.78
C GLU A 130 1.00 8.14 10.28
N VAL A 131 1.45 7.15 9.51
CA VAL A 131 1.42 5.73 9.90
C VAL A 131 2.41 5.42 11.03
N MET A 132 3.55 6.09 11.00
CA MET A 132 4.65 5.84 11.95
C MET A 132 4.52 6.67 13.23
N TRP A 133 3.72 7.74 13.21
CA TRP A 133 3.60 8.62 14.37
C TRP A 133 2.94 7.87 15.53
N PRO A 134 3.54 7.88 16.73
CA PRO A 134 2.95 7.23 17.87
C PRO A 134 1.64 7.92 18.27
N GLN A 135 0.72 7.17 18.83
CA GLN A 135 -0.52 7.73 19.37
C GLN A 135 -0.27 8.58 20.62
N GLU A 136 0.82 8.31 21.32
CA GLU A 136 1.27 9.09 22.46
C GLU A 136 2.04 10.33 21.98
N ASP A 137 1.87 11.45 22.68
CA ASP A 137 2.63 12.65 22.39
C ASP A 137 4.09 12.45 22.79
N ILE A 138 4.97 12.43 21.79
CA ILE A 138 6.42 12.30 21.99
C ILE A 138 7.15 13.65 21.90
N THR A 139 6.42 14.75 21.79
CA THR A 139 6.98 16.08 21.57
C THR A 139 7.99 16.43 22.67
N ASP A 140 7.65 16.16 23.93
CA ASP A 140 8.55 16.41 25.06
C ASP A 140 9.81 15.56 25.00
N ARG A 141 9.69 14.31 24.53
CA ARG A 141 10.84 13.42 24.34
C ARG A 141 11.76 13.88 23.21
N LEU A 142 11.17 14.40 22.12
CA LEU A 142 11.92 14.95 21.00
C LEU A 142 12.55 16.30 21.30
N ALA A 143 11.95 17.08 22.20
CA ALA A 143 12.49 18.36 22.68
C ALA A 143 13.60 18.22 23.74
N SER A 144 13.86 17.00 24.23
CA SER A 144 14.88 16.76 25.25
C SER A 144 16.29 17.11 24.73
N PRO A 145 17.12 17.82 25.51
CA PRO A 145 18.50 18.10 25.15
C PRO A 145 19.35 16.82 25.06
N ASP A 146 18.86 15.71 25.60
CA ASP A 146 19.53 14.40 25.63
C ASP A 146 19.11 13.48 24.46
N ILE A 147 18.47 14.05 23.43
CA ILE A 147 18.01 13.31 22.25
C ILE A 147 19.06 12.34 21.67
N PRO A 148 20.34 12.73 21.50
CA PRO A 148 21.34 11.79 20.96
C PRO A 148 21.48 10.52 21.81
N SER A 149 21.46 10.65 23.13
CA SER A 149 21.55 9.51 24.06
C SER A 149 20.27 8.68 24.07
N LEU A 150 19.11 9.33 23.95
CA LEU A 150 17.80 8.67 23.83
C LEU A 150 17.69 7.86 22.54
N LEU A 151 18.12 8.42 21.42
CA LEU A 151 18.13 7.73 20.12
C LEU A 151 18.97 6.44 20.12
N LEU A 152 20.05 6.42 20.90
CA LEU A 152 20.89 5.23 21.04
C LEU A 152 20.25 4.13 21.89
N ARG A 153 19.33 4.50 22.79
CA ARG A 153 18.73 3.60 23.80
C ARG A 153 17.30 3.18 23.46
N ASP A 154 16.62 3.96 22.65
CA ASP A 154 15.20 3.77 22.31
C ASP A 154 15.08 3.48 20.79
N PRO A 155 14.91 2.20 20.41
CA PRO A 155 14.74 1.82 19.01
C PRO A 155 13.51 2.43 18.35
N ASP A 156 12.43 2.63 19.10
CA ASP A 156 11.18 3.20 18.57
C ASP A 156 11.36 4.68 18.28
N LEU A 157 11.97 5.43 19.18
CA LEU A 157 12.29 6.83 18.96
C LEU A 157 13.25 7.00 17.77
N THR A 158 14.28 6.16 17.68
CA THR A 158 15.20 6.14 16.54
C THR A 158 14.47 5.91 15.22
N ARG A 159 13.53 4.96 15.23
CA ARG A 159 12.70 4.64 14.07
C ARG A 159 11.87 5.86 13.65
N ILE A 160 11.17 6.49 14.58
CA ILE A 160 10.32 7.66 14.32
C ILE A 160 11.14 8.84 13.79
N VAL A 161 12.25 9.19 14.43
CA VAL A 161 13.11 10.29 13.99
C VAL A 161 13.68 10.04 12.60
N ARG A 162 14.11 8.82 12.30
CA ARG A 162 14.56 8.44 10.96
C ARG A 162 13.45 8.59 9.93
N ARG A 163 12.22 8.19 10.27
CA ARG A 163 11.05 8.24 9.40
C ARG A 163 10.48 9.64 9.23
N SER A 164 10.58 10.51 10.22
CA SER A 164 10.13 11.90 10.11
C SER A 164 10.92 12.69 9.05
N GLY A 165 12.18 12.30 8.78
CA GLY A 165 12.96 12.77 7.65
C GLY A 165 12.55 12.19 6.28
N GLY A 166 11.60 11.24 6.29
CA GLY A 166 11.12 10.53 5.12
C GLY A 166 11.78 9.17 4.94
N THR A 167 11.04 8.24 4.33
CA THR A 167 11.52 6.88 4.04
C THR A 167 12.04 6.73 2.63
N VAL A 168 11.94 7.80 1.84
CA VAL A 168 12.44 7.88 0.49
C VAL A 168 13.30 9.13 0.33
N VAL A 169 14.33 9.06 -0.49
CA VAL A 169 15.13 10.22 -0.88
C VAL A 169 14.43 11.05 -1.97
N GLY A 170 14.94 12.24 -2.27
CA GLY A 170 14.28 13.17 -3.18
C GLY A 170 14.01 12.66 -4.59
N ASP A 171 14.69 11.60 -5.03
CA ASP A 171 14.47 10.94 -6.32
C ASP A 171 13.51 9.73 -6.22
N GLY A 172 12.83 9.55 -5.10
CA GLY A 172 11.89 8.45 -4.86
C GLY A 172 12.53 7.11 -4.51
N GLN A 173 13.83 7.07 -4.23
CA GLN A 173 14.52 5.84 -3.82
C GLN A 173 14.32 5.55 -2.34
N PRO A 174 14.51 4.29 -1.89
CA PRO A 174 14.46 3.96 -0.47
C PRO A 174 15.64 4.58 0.29
N LEU A 175 15.42 4.88 1.57
CA LEU A 175 16.41 5.50 2.44
C LEU A 175 17.51 4.53 2.87
N THR A 176 17.16 3.25 3.08
CA THR A 176 18.06 2.25 3.65
C THR A 176 18.53 1.22 2.64
N THR A 177 19.70 0.62 2.90
CA THR A 177 20.18 -0.52 2.11
C THR A 177 19.29 -1.75 2.24
N VAL A 178 18.51 -1.87 3.33
CA VAL A 178 17.54 -2.95 3.52
C VAL A 178 16.37 -2.75 2.56
N GLY A 179 15.82 -1.53 2.47
CA GLY A 179 14.79 -1.19 1.48
C GLY A 179 15.25 -1.49 0.05
N TRP A 180 16.48 -1.06 -0.30
CA TRP A 180 17.07 -1.35 -1.61
C TRP A 180 17.17 -2.84 -1.94
N ARG A 181 17.68 -3.64 -1.00
CA ARG A 181 17.81 -5.10 -1.18
C ARG A 181 16.45 -5.74 -1.38
N ARG A 182 15.44 -5.30 -0.61
CA ARG A 182 14.08 -5.82 -0.66
C ARG A 182 13.42 -5.54 -2.01
N ILE A 183 13.48 -4.31 -2.51
CA ILE A 183 12.94 -3.94 -3.83
C ILE A 183 13.62 -4.76 -4.93
N ARG A 184 14.96 -4.84 -4.89
CA ARG A 184 15.71 -5.62 -5.88
C ARG A 184 15.31 -7.10 -5.85
N GLN A 185 15.19 -7.68 -4.66
CA GLN A 185 14.79 -9.07 -4.49
C GLN A 185 13.39 -9.30 -5.05
N TRP A 186 12.39 -8.49 -4.66
CA TRP A 186 11.03 -8.63 -5.14
C TRP A 186 10.94 -8.49 -6.67
N ARG A 187 11.65 -7.52 -7.21
CA ARG A 187 11.72 -7.34 -8.67
C ARG A 187 12.34 -8.54 -9.38
N GLN A 188 13.46 -9.06 -8.87
CA GLN A 188 14.11 -10.24 -9.45
C GLN A 188 13.21 -11.47 -9.40
N GLU A 189 12.56 -11.71 -8.26
CA GLU A 189 11.63 -12.81 -8.08
C GLU A 189 10.43 -12.69 -9.05
N TRP A 190 9.83 -11.50 -9.15
CA TRP A 190 8.72 -11.23 -10.06
C TRP A 190 9.12 -11.41 -11.53
N LEU A 191 10.27 -10.88 -11.94
CA LEU A 191 10.78 -11.03 -13.31
C LEU A 191 11.13 -12.48 -13.65
N ALA A 192 11.42 -13.33 -12.67
CA ALA A 192 11.67 -14.75 -12.87
C ALA A 192 10.37 -15.58 -13.01
N LEU A 193 9.19 -14.99 -12.76
CA LEU A 193 7.91 -15.67 -12.94
C LEU A 193 7.64 -15.90 -14.44
N PRO A 194 6.90 -16.97 -14.78
CA PRO A 194 6.48 -17.23 -16.17
C PRO A 194 5.58 -16.14 -16.76
N SER A 195 4.95 -15.32 -15.92
CA SER A 195 4.10 -14.20 -16.32
C SER A 195 4.34 -13.00 -15.40
N GLN A 196 4.47 -11.81 -15.99
CA GLN A 196 4.62 -10.53 -15.28
C GLN A 196 3.29 -9.76 -15.16
N VAL A 197 2.16 -10.40 -15.43
CA VAL A 197 0.83 -9.78 -15.22
C VAL A 197 0.56 -9.63 -13.73
N ILE A 198 0.16 -8.44 -13.31
CA ILE A 198 -0.19 -8.11 -11.92
C ILE A 198 -1.71 -7.99 -11.73
N PRO A 199 -2.21 -8.29 -10.49
CA PRO A 199 -1.46 -8.91 -9.41
C PRO A 199 -1.01 -10.33 -9.75
N ALA A 200 0.22 -10.71 -9.43
CA ALA A 200 0.68 -12.08 -9.57
C ALA A 200 0.59 -12.78 -8.20
N VAL A 201 -0.21 -13.83 -8.10
CA VAL A 201 -0.49 -14.53 -6.84
C VAL A 201 0.16 -15.91 -6.87
N ILE A 202 1.04 -16.19 -5.90
CA ILE A 202 1.51 -17.55 -5.62
C ILE A 202 0.69 -18.08 -4.46
N GLY A 203 -0.12 -19.08 -4.74
CA GLY A 203 -1.07 -19.67 -3.79
C GLY A 203 -0.41 -20.52 -2.71
N LEU A 204 -1.22 -21.03 -1.78
CA LEU A 204 -0.78 -21.99 -0.75
C LEU A 204 -0.24 -23.30 -1.35
N ASP A 205 -0.68 -23.65 -2.55
CA ASP A 205 -0.23 -24.78 -3.36
C ASP A 205 1.02 -24.48 -4.21
N GLN A 206 1.63 -23.31 -4.03
CA GLN A 206 2.79 -22.79 -4.77
C GLN A 206 2.52 -22.56 -6.28
N ALA A 207 1.28 -22.65 -6.73
CA ALA A 207 0.94 -22.36 -8.12
C ALA A 207 0.83 -20.86 -8.37
N LEU A 208 1.39 -20.39 -9.49
CA LEU A 208 1.27 -19.02 -9.95
C LEU A 208 -0.10 -18.80 -10.61
N ARG A 209 -0.75 -17.70 -10.23
CA ARG A 209 -2.01 -17.22 -10.81
C ARG A 209 -1.89 -15.72 -11.12
N PRO A 210 -1.71 -15.36 -12.40
CA PRO A 210 -1.57 -13.96 -12.79
C PRO A 210 -2.92 -13.26 -12.96
N GLY A 211 -2.98 -11.96 -12.71
CA GLY A 211 -4.12 -11.09 -12.99
C GLY A 211 -5.42 -11.55 -12.33
N VAL A 212 -6.43 -11.67 -13.17
CA VAL A 212 -7.80 -12.06 -12.77
C VAL A 212 -7.85 -13.43 -12.10
N ASP A 213 -7.04 -14.39 -12.54
CA ASP A 213 -7.02 -15.72 -11.92
C ASP A 213 -6.47 -15.67 -10.49
N GLY A 214 -5.51 -14.78 -10.23
CA GLY A 214 -5.05 -14.48 -8.89
C GLY A 214 -6.17 -13.92 -8.00
N LEU A 215 -6.93 -12.96 -8.51
CA LEU A 215 -8.06 -12.40 -7.79
C LEU A 215 -9.14 -13.44 -7.48
N ARG A 216 -9.50 -14.28 -8.46
CA ARG A 216 -10.46 -15.37 -8.24
C ARG A 216 -9.99 -16.33 -7.15
N TYR A 217 -8.74 -16.74 -7.21
CA TYR A 217 -8.16 -17.61 -6.19
C TYR A 217 -8.23 -16.99 -4.78
N LEU A 218 -7.88 -15.71 -4.62
CA LEU A 218 -7.98 -15.01 -3.34
C LEU A 218 -9.44 -14.96 -2.85
N ALA A 219 -10.41 -14.71 -3.75
CA ALA A 219 -11.83 -14.74 -3.42
C ALA A 219 -12.29 -16.12 -2.95
N ASP A 220 -11.83 -17.19 -3.60
CA ASP A 220 -12.16 -18.56 -3.22
C ASP A 220 -11.59 -18.93 -1.84
N LEU A 221 -10.36 -18.48 -1.54
CA LEU A 221 -9.79 -18.64 -0.21
C LEU A 221 -10.61 -17.93 0.87
N ILE A 222 -11.09 -16.70 0.59
CA ILE A 222 -11.93 -15.92 1.51
C ILE A 222 -13.27 -16.63 1.76
N ARG A 223 -13.86 -17.24 0.73
CA ARG A 223 -15.13 -17.97 0.84
C ARG A 223 -15.00 -19.36 1.47
N ALA A 224 -13.78 -19.87 1.60
CA ALA A 224 -13.54 -21.22 2.10
C ALA A 224 -14.04 -21.40 3.55
N PRO A 225 -14.52 -22.61 3.93
CA PRO A 225 -15.11 -22.89 5.25
C PRO A 225 -14.17 -22.66 6.44
N ARG A 226 -12.87 -22.52 6.21
CA ARG A 226 -11.86 -22.32 7.25
C ARG A 226 -11.85 -20.90 7.85
N LEU A 227 -12.46 -19.93 7.15
CA LEU A 227 -12.58 -18.58 7.70
C LEU A 227 -13.62 -18.53 8.84
N PRO A 228 -13.37 -17.71 9.89
CA PRO A 228 -14.33 -17.49 10.97
C PRO A 228 -15.70 -17.09 10.42
N SER A 229 -16.77 -17.66 11.02
CA SER A 229 -18.14 -17.41 10.56
C SER A 229 -18.53 -15.93 10.59
N GLN A 230 -18.01 -15.20 11.58
CA GLN A 230 -18.23 -13.75 11.70
C GLN A 230 -17.67 -12.98 10.51
N LEU A 231 -16.43 -13.24 10.09
CA LEU A 231 -15.80 -12.59 8.96
C LEU A 231 -16.54 -12.88 7.63
N ARG A 232 -17.03 -14.13 7.47
CA ARG A 232 -17.87 -14.49 6.31
C ARG A 232 -19.18 -13.72 6.29
N ALA A 233 -19.83 -13.51 7.44
CA ALA A 233 -21.05 -12.76 7.55
C ALA A 233 -20.84 -11.25 7.22
N GLU A 234 -19.74 -10.67 7.65
CA GLU A 234 -19.36 -9.28 7.35
C GLU A 234 -19.13 -9.08 5.85
N ILE A 235 -18.38 -9.98 5.20
CA ILE A 235 -18.16 -9.96 3.75
C ILE A 235 -19.51 -10.08 3.01
N ALA A 236 -20.36 -11.03 3.41
CA ALA A 236 -21.66 -11.25 2.79
C ALA A 236 -22.64 -10.08 2.97
N SER A 237 -22.52 -9.33 4.07
CA SER A 237 -23.36 -8.17 4.37
C SER A 237 -22.90 -6.87 3.71
N GLY A 238 -21.74 -6.87 3.04
CA GLY A 238 -21.15 -5.68 2.44
C GLY A 238 -20.76 -4.59 3.44
N ARG A 239 -20.60 -4.94 4.73
CA ARG A 239 -20.16 -3.98 5.74
C ARG A 239 -18.70 -3.59 5.49
N ASP A 240 -18.43 -2.30 5.59
CA ASP A 240 -17.07 -1.76 5.51
C ASP A 240 -16.21 -2.35 6.64
N THR A 241 -15.28 -3.23 6.27
CA THR A 241 -14.33 -3.86 7.20
C THR A 241 -13.12 -2.97 7.51
N ARG A 242 -13.14 -1.72 7.02
CA ARG A 242 -12.07 -0.77 7.36
C ARG A 242 -12.09 -0.50 8.86
N PRO A 243 -10.93 -0.55 9.54
CA PRO A 243 -10.83 0.04 10.86
C PRO A 243 -11.27 1.51 10.75
N ALA A 244 -12.14 1.95 11.67
CA ALA A 244 -12.64 3.32 11.68
C ALA A 244 -11.46 4.27 11.48
N ALA A 245 -11.47 5.00 10.35
CA ALA A 245 -10.47 6.01 10.10
C ALA A 245 -10.56 6.98 11.29
N THR A 246 -9.54 7.01 12.12
CA THR A 246 -9.42 8.01 13.16
C THR A 246 -9.51 9.34 12.44
N ARG A 247 -10.61 10.05 12.63
CA ARG A 247 -10.81 11.38 12.05
C ARG A 247 -9.54 12.17 12.30
N PRO A 248 -8.88 12.74 11.30
CA PRO A 248 -7.83 13.70 11.56
C PRO A 248 -8.46 14.79 12.41
N ALA A 249 -7.86 15.09 13.54
CA ALA A 249 -8.25 16.20 14.38
C ALA A 249 -8.26 17.45 13.49
N ALA A 250 -9.40 18.11 13.45
CA ALA A 250 -9.61 19.32 12.68
C ALA A 250 -8.61 20.39 13.10
N SER A 251 -8.22 21.21 12.12
CA SER A 251 -7.62 22.54 12.25
C SER A 251 -6.11 22.63 12.52
N LEU A 252 -5.36 22.67 11.44
CA LEU A 252 -4.19 23.56 11.34
C LEU A 252 -4.49 24.69 10.34
N ASN A 253 -5.50 25.47 10.64
CA ASN A 253 -5.72 26.78 10.01
C ASN A 253 -5.52 27.88 11.06
N GLN A 254 -4.26 28.10 11.48
CA GLN A 254 -3.84 29.30 12.21
C GLN A 254 -2.38 29.64 11.90
N TRP A 255 -2.05 29.74 10.60
CA TRP A 255 -0.83 30.43 10.18
C TRP A 255 -1.19 31.47 9.11
N SER A 256 -2.00 32.45 9.52
CA SER A 256 -2.25 33.67 8.75
C SER A 256 -2.48 34.83 9.70
N ALA A 257 -1.43 35.27 10.33
CA ALA A 257 -1.30 36.62 10.91
C ALA A 257 0.05 36.74 11.62
N LEU A 258 1.09 37.02 10.88
CA LEU A 258 2.26 37.81 11.32
C LEU A 258 3.01 38.24 10.05
N THR A 259 2.52 39.29 9.41
CA THR A 259 3.33 40.28 8.72
C THR A 259 3.69 41.37 9.66
#